data_83edccc44d49b165786dda21c8747972
#
_entry.id   83edccc44d49b165786dda21c8747972
#
_cell.length_a   1.000
_cell.length_b   1.000
_cell.length_c   1.000
_cell.angle_alpha   90.00
_cell.angle_beta   90.00
_cell.angle_gamma   90.00
#
_symmetry.space_group_name_H-M   'P 1'
#
loop_
_entity.id
_entity.type
_entity.pdbx_description
1 polymer ?
#
loop_
_entity_poly.entity_id
_entity_poly.type
_entity_poly.pdbx_seq_one_letter_code
_entity_poly.pdbx_strand_id
1 'polypeptide(L)'
;FLIDQSVLEQITNAAEKSDKIILATSKNSKNDRLIEVVEKLGVEFFRGSEDDVLDRFFHAAREHQPKTVVRLTGDCPLIDPQLVDDVIELYQQNAVDYTSNTEPPTYPDGLDTEVFSFAALEAAHRQAEKTFEREHVTPFIRTSGQFQRLSYANGIDYSGERWTVDAAE
;
A
#
# COMPACT_ATOMS: atom_id res chain seq x y z
N PHE A 1 10.64 13.32 0.31
CA PHE A 1 10.55 12.24 1.29
C PHE A 1 11.84 11.43 1.24
N LEU A 2 12.56 11.37 2.35
CA LEU A 2 13.65 10.42 2.54
C LEU A 2 13.01 9.19 3.21
N ILE A 3 12.63 8.19 2.42
CA ILE A 3 12.43 6.87 3.01
C ILE A 3 13.82 6.45 3.50
N ASP A 4 13.98 6.28 4.81
CA ASP A 4 15.20 5.78 5.41
C ASP A 4 15.39 4.31 4.97
N GLN A 5 16.64 3.89 4.82
CA GLN A 5 16.99 2.49 4.55
C GLN A 5 16.33 1.54 5.56
N SER A 6 16.21 1.97 6.83
CA SER A 6 15.56 1.20 7.89
C SER A 6 14.08 0.92 7.60
N VAL A 7 13.34 1.86 7.01
CA VAL A 7 11.92 1.68 6.64
C VAL A 7 11.77 0.66 5.52
N LEU A 8 12.64 0.73 4.50
CA LEU A 8 12.63 -0.25 3.41
C LEU A 8 13.02 -1.66 3.91
N GLU A 9 14.00 -1.75 4.81
CA GLU A 9 14.38 -3.01 5.44
C GLU A 9 13.25 -3.58 6.30
N GLN A 10 12.52 -2.74 7.05
CA GLN A 10 11.35 -3.16 7.81
C GLN A 10 10.24 -3.67 6.90
N ILE A 11 9.89 -2.92 5.84
CA ILE A 11 8.88 -3.36 4.86
C ILE A 11 9.33 -4.67 4.18
N THR A 12 10.62 -4.80 3.86
CA THR A 12 11.16 -6.01 3.22
C THR A 12 11.11 -7.22 4.15
N ASN A 13 11.29 -7.00 5.45
CA ASN A 13 11.20 -8.04 6.48
C ASN A 13 9.74 -8.29 6.93
N ALA A 14 8.86 -7.32 6.70
CA ALA A 14 7.48 -7.33 7.17
C ALA A 14 6.56 -8.29 6.40
N ALA A 15 6.98 -8.80 5.27
CA ALA A 15 6.08 -9.54 4.40
C ALA A 15 6.53 -10.98 4.18
N GLU A 16 6.61 -11.77 5.26
CA GLU A 16 6.86 -13.22 5.16
C GLU A 16 5.83 -13.94 4.27
N LYS A 17 4.60 -13.41 4.20
CA LYS A 17 3.51 -13.93 3.36
C LYS A 17 3.48 -13.32 1.95
N SER A 18 4.39 -12.42 1.59
CA SER A 18 4.45 -11.86 0.24
C SER A 18 5.49 -12.57 -0.63
N ASP A 19 5.12 -12.91 -1.85
CA ASP A 19 6.03 -13.51 -2.83
C ASP A 19 7.02 -12.49 -3.41
N LYS A 20 6.68 -11.19 -3.37
CA LYS A 20 7.45 -10.12 -4.00
C LYS A 20 7.16 -8.75 -3.42
N ILE A 21 8.21 -7.96 -3.26
CA ILE A 21 8.15 -6.55 -2.86
C ILE A 21 8.63 -5.68 -4.02
N ILE A 22 7.86 -4.61 -4.31
CA ILE A 22 8.15 -3.67 -5.37
C ILE A 22 7.96 -2.26 -4.85
N LEU A 23 8.98 -1.42 -4.98
CA LEU A 23 8.83 0.01 -4.75
C LEU A 23 8.16 0.68 -5.96
N ALA A 24 6.96 1.22 -5.80
CA ALA A 24 6.30 2.01 -6.83
C ALA A 24 6.52 3.51 -6.56
N THR A 25 7.46 4.15 -7.25
CA THR A 25 7.81 5.57 -7.07
C THR A 25 7.61 6.40 -8.34
N SER A 26 7.71 7.72 -8.24
CA SER A 26 7.55 8.60 -9.39
C SER A 26 8.83 8.70 -10.25
N LYS A 27 8.65 9.20 -11.49
CA LYS A 27 9.76 9.50 -12.41
C LYS A 27 10.51 10.78 -12.05
N ASN A 28 10.12 11.49 -10.99
CA ASN A 28 10.78 12.71 -10.54
C ASN A 28 12.21 12.40 -10.08
N SER A 29 13.19 13.19 -10.53
CA SER A 29 14.61 13.01 -10.18
C SER A 29 14.89 13.17 -8.68
N LYS A 30 14.01 13.81 -7.92
CA LYS A 30 14.10 13.85 -6.45
C LYS A 30 14.14 12.46 -5.82
N ASN A 31 13.57 11.45 -6.51
CA ASN A 31 13.53 10.07 -6.06
C ASN A 31 14.75 9.23 -6.49
N ASP A 32 15.73 9.81 -7.21
CA ASP A 32 16.87 9.03 -7.71
C ASP A 32 17.71 8.46 -6.56
N ARG A 33 17.88 9.24 -5.47
CA ARG A 33 18.56 8.74 -4.27
C ARG A 33 17.85 7.55 -3.61
N LEU A 34 16.51 7.53 -3.63
CA LEU A 34 15.72 6.41 -3.15
C LEU A 34 15.98 5.16 -4.01
N ILE A 35 16.05 5.33 -5.33
CA ILE A 35 16.36 4.21 -6.24
C ILE A 35 17.74 3.62 -5.93
N GLU A 36 18.77 4.45 -5.70
CA GLU A 36 20.11 3.97 -5.33
C GLU A 36 20.10 3.09 -4.06
N VAL A 37 19.24 3.42 -3.09
CA VAL A 37 19.08 2.63 -1.86
C VAL A 37 18.38 1.30 -2.16
N VAL A 38 17.30 1.34 -2.91
CA VAL A 38 16.49 0.16 -3.26
C VAL A 38 17.28 -0.84 -4.08
N GLU A 39 18.09 -0.37 -5.04
CA GLU A 39 18.99 -1.22 -5.83
C GLU A 39 20.02 -1.96 -4.96
N LYS A 40 20.60 -1.27 -3.96
CA LYS A 40 21.55 -1.88 -3.01
C LYS A 40 20.91 -2.96 -2.14
N LEU A 41 19.61 -2.82 -1.84
CA LEU A 41 18.83 -3.80 -1.09
C LEU A 41 18.33 -4.96 -1.97
N GLY A 42 18.51 -4.90 -3.28
CA GLY A 42 18.02 -5.91 -4.21
C GLY A 42 16.50 -5.92 -4.37
N VAL A 43 15.82 -4.84 -3.97
CA VAL A 43 14.37 -4.69 -4.12
C VAL A 43 14.05 -4.17 -5.51
N GLU A 44 13.05 -4.75 -6.17
CA GLU A 44 12.59 -4.27 -7.46
C GLU A 44 11.85 -2.94 -7.32
N PHE A 45 11.89 -2.12 -8.37
CA PHE A 45 11.18 -0.85 -8.38
C PHE A 45 10.51 -0.58 -9.73
N PHE A 46 9.44 0.20 -9.68
CA PHE A 46 8.74 0.74 -10.83
C PHE A 46 8.67 2.27 -10.72
N ARG A 47 8.93 2.98 -11.82
CA ARG A 47 8.82 4.44 -11.88
C ARG A 47 7.67 4.86 -12.80
N GLY A 48 6.67 5.53 -12.26
CA GLY A 48 5.46 5.96 -12.96
C GLY A 48 5.10 7.42 -12.78
N SER A 49 3.82 7.75 -12.94
CA SER A 49 3.29 9.10 -12.71
C SER A 49 3.54 9.57 -11.28
N GLU A 50 3.79 10.87 -11.09
CA GLU A 50 3.87 11.50 -9.77
C GLU A 50 2.47 11.74 -9.19
N ASP A 51 1.57 12.30 -9.98
CA ASP A 51 0.24 12.72 -9.56
C ASP A 51 -0.79 11.58 -9.64
N ASP A 52 -0.68 10.70 -10.64
CA ASP A 52 -1.56 9.55 -10.82
C ASP A 52 -0.95 8.30 -10.18
N VAL A 53 -1.13 8.19 -8.86
CA VAL A 53 -0.60 7.07 -8.07
C VAL A 53 -1.29 5.75 -8.41
N LEU A 54 -2.59 5.79 -8.72
CA LEU A 54 -3.35 4.62 -9.14
C LEU A 54 -2.80 4.04 -10.45
N ASP A 55 -2.49 4.89 -11.44
CA ASP A 55 -1.85 4.47 -12.68
C ASP A 55 -0.49 3.83 -12.42
N ARG A 56 0.31 4.44 -11.54
CA ARG A 56 1.62 3.93 -11.13
C ARG A 56 1.51 2.55 -10.48
N PHE A 57 0.59 2.36 -9.54
CA PHE A 57 0.34 1.08 -8.88
C PHE A 57 -0.15 0.01 -9.84
N PHE A 58 -1.09 0.36 -10.72
CA PHE A 58 -1.61 -0.56 -11.73
C PHE A 58 -0.51 -1.06 -12.66
N HIS A 59 0.32 -0.16 -13.18
CA HIS A 59 1.39 -0.54 -14.10
C HIS A 59 2.49 -1.35 -13.42
N ALA A 60 2.88 -1.00 -12.18
CA ALA A 60 3.82 -1.80 -11.39
C ALA A 60 3.29 -3.22 -11.15
N ALA A 61 2.04 -3.35 -10.72
CA ALA A 61 1.44 -4.65 -10.48
C ALA A 61 1.25 -5.47 -11.77
N ARG A 62 0.83 -4.83 -12.86
CA ARG A 62 0.57 -5.50 -14.15
C ARG A 62 1.79 -6.22 -14.71
N GLU A 63 2.99 -5.71 -14.49
CA GLU A 63 4.23 -6.35 -14.96
C GLU A 63 4.45 -7.74 -14.33
N HIS A 64 3.91 -7.94 -13.13
CA HIS A 64 4.07 -9.18 -12.36
C HIS A 64 2.84 -10.07 -12.33
N GLN A 65 1.70 -9.58 -12.85
CA GLN A 65 0.42 -10.31 -12.92
C GLN A 65 0.02 -11.00 -11.59
N PRO A 66 0.04 -10.28 -10.45
CA PRO A 66 -0.31 -10.87 -9.16
C PRO A 66 -1.80 -11.18 -9.10
N LYS A 67 -2.19 -12.14 -8.26
CA LYS A 67 -3.61 -12.33 -7.90
C LYS A 67 -4.05 -11.29 -6.87
N THR A 68 -3.16 -11.01 -5.93
CA THR A 68 -3.39 -10.14 -4.77
C THR A 68 -2.31 -9.07 -4.70
N VAL A 69 -2.70 -7.87 -4.35
CA VAL A 69 -1.81 -6.72 -4.12
C VAL A 69 -1.92 -6.31 -2.66
N VAL A 70 -0.78 -6.12 -2.01
CA VAL A 70 -0.69 -5.51 -0.68
C VAL A 70 -0.13 -4.10 -0.88
N ARG A 71 -0.82 -3.10 -0.37
CA ARG A 71 -0.40 -1.71 -0.42
C ARG A 71 0.04 -1.24 0.96
N LEU A 72 1.29 -0.83 1.04
CA LEU A 72 1.88 -0.11 2.16
C LEU A 72 2.34 1.25 1.68
N THR A 73 2.36 2.24 2.55
CA THR A 73 2.82 3.59 2.22
C THR A 73 4.19 3.89 2.82
N GLY A 74 5.01 4.63 2.08
CA GLY A 74 6.42 4.86 2.44
C GLY A 74 6.63 5.87 3.57
N ASP A 75 5.59 6.51 4.05
CA ASP A 75 5.56 7.43 5.18
C ASP A 75 5.26 6.75 6.53
N CYS A 76 5.16 5.41 6.53
CA CYS A 76 4.84 4.56 7.69
C CYS A 76 6.09 3.84 8.23
N PRO A 77 7.01 4.53 8.94
CA PRO A 77 8.29 3.94 9.36
C PRO A 77 8.18 2.88 10.45
N LEU A 78 7.03 2.79 11.11
CA LEU A 78 6.77 1.87 12.20
C LEU A 78 5.80 0.75 11.81
N ILE A 79 5.71 0.45 10.51
CA ILE A 79 4.84 -0.64 10.02
C ILE A 79 5.12 -1.94 10.79
N ASP A 80 4.05 -2.58 11.25
CA ASP A 80 4.13 -3.83 12.02
C ASP A 80 3.99 -5.03 11.08
N PRO A 81 5.03 -5.87 10.94
CA PRO A 81 4.99 -7.06 10.10
C PRO A 81 3.86 -8.03 10.45
N GLN A 82 3.60 -8.23 11.75
CA GLN A 82 2.55 -9.14 12.19
C GLN A 82 1.16 -8.61 11.77
N LEU A 83 0.94 -7.30 11.90
CA LEU A 83 -0.31 -6.68 11.46
C LEU A 83 -0.53 -6.83 9.94
N VAL A 84 0.54 -6.66 9.14
CA VAL A 84 0.48 -6.87 7.69
C VAL A 84 0.07 -8.31 7.38
N ASP A 85 0.71 -9.29 8.04
CA ASP A 85 0.40 -10.69 7.86
C ASP A 85 -1.02 -11.07 8.30
N ASP A 86 -1.51 -10.48 9.38
CA ASP A 86 -2.87 -10.70 9.87
C ASP A 86 -3.94 -10.19 8.88
N VAL A 87 -3.71 -9.01 8.27
CA VAL A 87 -4.61 -8.46 7.25
C VAL A 87 -4.59 -9.31 5.97
N ILE A 88 -3.40 -9.80 5.56
CA ILE A 88 -3.26 -10.73 4.43
C ILE A 88 -4.02 -12.03 4.72
N GLU A 89 -3.87 -12.58 5.93
CA GLU A 89 -4.54 -13.83 6.32
C GLU A 89 -6.05 -13.67 6.32
N LEU A 90 -6.58 -12.58 6.87
CA LEU A 90 -8.01 -12.28 6.84
C LEU A 90 -8.53 -12.21 5.39
N TYR A 91 -7.79 -11.56 4.49
CA TYR A 91 -8.13 -11.51 3.07
C TYR A 91 -8.16 -12.90 2.44
N GLN A 92 -7.14 -13.73 2.68
CA GLN A 92 -7.01 -15.07 2.08
C GLN A 92 -8.07 -16.06 2.56
N GLN A 93 -8.53 -15.93 3.81
CA GLN A 93 -9.56 -16.79 4.41
C GLN A 93 -10.98 -16.45 3.96
N ASN A 94 -11.17 -15.33 3.27
CA ASN A 94 -12.48 -14.82 2.89
C ASN A 94 -12.57 -14.53 1.39
N ALA A 95 -13.73 -14.74 0.80
CA ALA A 95 -13.98 -14.46 -0.60
C ALA A 95 -14.36 -12.98 -0.79
N VAL A 96 -13.39 -12.08 -0.61
CA VAL A 96 -13.59 -10.64 -0.71
C VAL A 96 -12.61 -10.01 -1.69
N ASP A 97 -12.91 -8.80 -2.15
CA ASP A 97 -12.08 -8.06 -3.10
C ASP A 97 -11.07 -7.13 -2.42
N TYR A 98 -11.35 -6.74 -1.16
CA TYR A 98 -10.58 -5.77 -0.40
C TYR A 98 -10.65 -6.03 1.11
N THR A 99 -9.52 -5.92 1.77
CA THR A 99 -9.40 -5.96 3.25
C THR A 99 -8.42 -4.88 3.70
N SER A 100 -8.73 -4.19 4.78
CA SER A 100 -7.80 -3.23 5.39
C SER A 100 -8.03 -3.09 6.89
N ASN A 101 -7.10 -2.47 7.59
CA ASN A 101 -7.23 -2.03 8.98
C ASN A 101 -7.65 -0.55 9.11
N THR A 102 -8.04 0.09 7.98
CA THR A 102 -8.30 1.54 7.92
C THR A 102 -9.77 1.92 7.94
N GLU A 103 -10.72 0.97 7.84
CA GLU A 103 -12.17 1.24 7.76
C GLU A 103 -13.03 0.28 8.58
N PRO A 104 -13.45 0.66 9.81
CA PRO A 104 -13.09 1.88 10.53
C PRO A 104 -11.65 1.79 11.05
N PRO A 105 -10.93 2.93 11.15
CA PRO A 105 -9.60 2.94 11.71
C PRO A 105 -9.68 2.65 13.21
N THR A 106 -8.87 1.69 13.66
CA THR A 106 -8.71 1.35 15.09
C THR A 106 -7.24 1.22 15.48
N TYR A 107 -6.36 1.30 14.51
CA TYR A 107 -4.90 1.37 14.68
C TYR A 107 -4.41 2.82 14.54
N PRO A 108 -3.22 3.15 15.05
CA PRO A 108 -2.57 4.43 14.76
C PRO A 108 -2.43 4.67 13.25
N ASP A 109 -2.64 5.91 12.81
CA ASP A 109 -2.28 6.35 11.46
C ASP A 109 -0.76 6.15 11.26
N GLY A 110 -0.37 5.40 10.22
CA GLY A 110 1.02 4.95 10.00
C GLY A 110 1.23 3.44 10.15
N LEU A 111 0.17 2.69 10.48
CA LEU A 111 0.15 1.23 10.43
C LEU A 111 -0.80 0.70 9.34
N ASP A 112 -1.09 1.53 8.35
CA ASP A 112 -2.08 1.27 7.32
C ASP A 112 -1.66 0.11 6.40
N THR A 113 -2.51 -0.90 6.34
CA THR A 113 -2.34 -2.06 5.47
C THR A 113 -3.61 -2.28 4.66
N GLU A 114 -3.46 -2.35 3.35
CA GLU A 114 -4.55 -2.61 2.43
C GLU A 114 -4.21 -3.80 1.54
N VAL A 115 -5.14 -4.75 1.44
CA VAL A 115 -5.00 -5.97 0.63
C VAL A 115 -6.17 -6.07 -0.33
N PHE A 116 -5.93 -6.22 -1.61
CA PHE A 116 -6.99 -6.28 -2.63
C PHE A 116 -6.62 -7.14 -3.83
N SER A 117 -7.64 -7.56 -4.57
CA SER A 117 -7.42 -8.31 -5.81
C SER A 117 -6.84 -7.43 -6.92
N PHE A 118 -6.02 -8.01 -7.80
CA PHE A 118 -5.56 -7.30 -8.99
C PHE A 118 -6.74 -6.88 -9.90
N ALA A 119 -7.79 -7.69 -9.93
CA ALA A 119 -9.02 -7.35 -10.67
C ALA A 119 -9.70 -6.07 -10.14
N ALA A 120 -9.71 -5.89 -8.80
CA ALA A 120 -10.22 -4.65 -8.20
C ALA A 120 -9.34 -3.43 -8.55
N LEU A 121 -8.03 -3.59 -8.53
CA LEU A 121 -7.08 -2.54 -8.96
C LEU A 121 -7.27 -2.19 -10.43
N GLU A 122 -7.43 -3.16 -11.31
CA GLU A 122 -7.66 -2.95 -12.74
C GLU A 122 -8.99 -2.25 -12.99
N ALA A 123 -10.05 -2.63 -12.28
CA ALA A 123 -11.34 -1.96 -12.39
C ALA A 123 -11.27 -0.50 -11.90
N ALA A 124 -10.59 -0.26 -10.77
CA ALA A 124 -10.35 1.09 -10.27
C ALA A 124 -9.56 1.92 -11.29
N HIS A 125 -8.47 1.37 -11.84
CA HIS A 125 -7.68 2.07 -12.86
C HIS A 125 -8.49 2.50 -14.08
N ARG A 126 -9.44 1.67 -14.54
CA ARG A 126 -10.31 1.96 -15.70
C ARG A 126 -11.45 2.92 -15.41
N GLN A 127 -11.97 2.97 -14.16
CA GLN A 127 -13.23 3.62 -13.84
C GLN A 127 -13.09 4.83 -12.91
N ALA A 128 -11.97 4.94 -12.15
CA ALA A 128 -11.76 6.07 -11.26
C ALA A 128 -11.47 7.34 -12.07
N GLU A 129 -12.33 8.36 -11.90
CA GLU A 129 -12.25 9.63 -12.62
C GLU A 129 -11.85 10.81 -11.72
N LYS A 130 -12.10 10.71 -10.40
CA LYS A 130 -11.82 11.79 -9.46
C LYS A 130 -10.33 11.85 -9.12
N THR A 131 -9.77 13.04 -9.03
CA THR A 131 -8.37 13.27 -8.64
C THR A 131 -8.01 12.52 -7.35
N PHE A 132 -8.85 12.61 -6.32
CA PHE A 132 -8.68 11.91 -5.05
C PHE A 132 -8.60 10.37 -5.22
N GLU A 133 -9.40 9.79 -6.11
CA GLU A 133 -9.37 8.35 -6.38
C GLU A 133 -8.07 7.94 -7.10
N ARG A 134 -7.57 8.81 -7.99
CA ARG A 134 -6.30 8.59 -8.72
C ARG A 134 -5.07 8.76 -7.82
N GLU A 135 -5.11 9.72 -6.90
CA GLU A 135 -4.03 10.02 -5.97
C GLU A 135 -3.86 8.97 -4.87
N HIS A 136 -4.98 8.48 -4.31
CA HIS A 136 -4.95 7.62 -3.14
C HIS A 136 -5.15 6.11 -3.43
N VAL A 137 -5.26 5.72 -4.70
CA VAL A 137 -5.32 4.32 -5.21
C VAL A 137 -6.63 3.59 -4.89
N THR A 138 -6.99 3.45 -3.63
CA THR A 138 -8.07 2.57 -3.15
C THR A 138 -9.44 3.21 -2.95
N PRO A 139 -9.64 4.55 -2.94
CA PRO A 139 -10.95 5.14 -2.66
C PRO A 139 -12.06 4.65 -3.60
N PHE A 140 -11.78 4.41 -4.89
CA PHE A 140 -12.76 3.84 -5.81
C PHE A 140 -13.18 2.42 -5.38
N ILE A 141 -12.22 1.58 -4.99
CA ILE A 141 -12.50 0.22 -4.48
C ILE A 141 -13.39 0.29 -3.24
N ARG A 142 -13.10 1.24 -2.34
CA ARG A 142 -13.80 1.39 -1.06
C ARG A 142 -15.21 1.98 -1.20
N THR A 143 -15.45 2.86 -2.17
CA THR A 143 -16.67 3.69 -2.21
C THR A 143 -17.63 3.40 -3.37
N SER A 144 -17.20 2.71 -4.41
CA SER A 144 -18.03 2.45 -5.60
C SER A 144 -19.20 1.48 -5.37
N GLY A 145 -19.18 0.70 -4.29
CA GLY A 145 -20.17 -0.33 -4.01
C GLY A 145 -20.04 -1.59 -4.87
N GLN A 146 -19.00 -1.70 -5.70
CA GLN A 146 -18.80 -2.82 -6.62
C GLN A 146 -18.08 -4.01 -5.98
N PHE A 147 -17.41 -3.81 -4.83
CA PHE A 147 -16.48 -4.77 -4.25
C PHE A 147 -16.91 -5.24 -2.87
N GLN A 148 -16.69 -6.53 -2.59
CA GLN A 148 -16.84 -7.11 -1.27
C GLN A 148 -15.66 -6.68 -0.39
N ARG A 149 -15.94 -6.19 0.85
CA ARG A 149 -14.90 -5.63 1.72
C ARG A 149 -14.97 -6.21 3.12
N LEU A 150 -13.81 -6.37 3.76
CA LEU A 150 -13.65 -6.70 5.17
C LEU A 150 -12.75 -5.69 5.86
N SER A 151 -12.96 -5.52 7.16
CA SER A 151 -12.12 -4.69 8.01
C SER A 151 -11.43 -5.56 9.06
N TYR A 152 -10.14 -5.32 9.27
CA TYR A 152 -9.36 -5.84 10.37
C TYR A 152 -9.28 -4.78 11.48
N ALA A 153 -9.99 -5.01 12.57
CA ALA A 153 -10.11 -4.03 13.65
C ALA A 153 -9.37 -4.48 14.91
N ASN A 154 -8.73 -3.55 15.61
CA ASN A 154 -8.17 -3.78 16.93
C ASN A 154 -9.29 -3.77 18.00
N GLY A 155 -9.11 -4.52 19.10
CA GLY A 155 -10.03 -4.53 20.22
C GLY A 155 -10.05 -3.22 21.04
N ILE A 156 -9.01 -2.39 20.90
CA ILE A 156 -8.88 -1.06 21.51
C ILE A 156 -8.68 -0.05 20.39
N ASP A 157 -9.37 1.06 20.45
CA ASP A 157 -9.26 2.14 19.48
C ASP A 157 -8.05 3.05 19.76
N TYR A 158 -7.05 3.01 18.88
CA TYR A 158 -5.86 3.87 18.87
C TYR A 158 -5.84 4.83 17.66
N SER A 159 -6.95 4.98 16.94
CA SER A 159 -7.03 5.82 15.75
C SER A 159 -6.74 7.31 15.96
N GLY A 160 -6.71 7.74 17.23
CA GLY A 160 -6.30 9.10 17.60
C GLY A 160 -4.80 9.33 17.60
N GLU A 161 -3.98 8.27 17.42
CA GLU A 161 -2.52 8.38 17.38
C GLU A 161 -2.04 8.44 15.93
N ARG A 162 -0.91 9.15 15.71
CA ARG A 162 -0.29 9.30 14.39
C ARG A 162 1.21 9.01 14.45
N TRP A 163 1.65 8.05 13.63
CA TRP A 163 3.01 7.54 13.58
C TRP A 163 3.62 7.63 12.17
N THR A 164 3.14 8.57 11.37
CA THR A 164 3.65 8.84 10.01
C THR A 164 4.78 9.87 10.02
N VAL A 165 5.60 9.89 8.95
CA VAL A 165 6.64 10.89 8.71
C VAL A 165 6.28 11.67 7.45
N ASP A 166 5.46 12.72 7.60
CA ASP A 166 4.95 13.50 6.46
C ASP A 166 5.80 14.72 6.12
N ALA A 167 6.34 15.40 7.12
CA ALA A 167 7.20 16.56 6.96
C ALA A 167 8.10 16.76 8.19
N ALA A 168 9.27 17.31 8.00
CA ALA A 168 10.05 17.88 9.09
C ALA A 168 9.32 19.17 9.54
N GLU A 169 8.84 19.22 10.78
CA GLU A 169 8.47 20.48 11.42
C GLU A 169 9.72 21.27 11.83
#